data_0e9837f3e11b867af7d85250af4ef6c6
#
_entry.id   0e9837f3e11b867af7d85250af4ef6c6
#
_cell.length_a   1.000
_cell.length_b   1.000
_cell.length_c   1.000
_cell.angle_alpha   90.00
_cell.angle_beta   90.00
_cell.angle_gamma   90.00
#
_symmetry.space_group_name_H-M   'P 1'
#
loop_
_entity.id
_entity.type
_entity.pdbx_description
1 polymer ?
#
loop_
_entity_poly.entity_id
_entity_poly.type
_entity_poly.pdbx_seq_one_letter_code
_entity_poly.pdbx_strand_id
1 'polypeptide(L)'
;MRLKLSFQIKLFLCLVAFSCLLLTCIGAYTYYQLDAQLHRDLGARAQVQAREIALIPSLVDAVENNDAARIAALMKKIRASSDASYIVIGDNHARHLYHSEYEGRLGTPMIGGDNKEVLEGKSIISIRKGGIGVSLRSKAPILDENNRVIGIVSVGYLKSHIDNLNARTLTQIIGSIVLLLIALFVFSWLLSKNLKRQMFWLEPKEIALLVRQQKALLEAIYEGVIAIDPQMRIITINHAARELLDLHQPAAGLLGRPIGDVIQAQPNFFAAAQLGQDTHDEVCRFNHVRVIASRV
;
A
#
# COMPACT_ATOMS: atom_id res chain seq x y z
N MET A 1 -27.26 16.84 -13.84
CA MET A 1 -26.53 18.04 -13.36
C MET A 1 -25.07 17.64 -13.10
N ARG A 2 -24.10 17.94 -13.98
CA ARG A 2 -22.69 17.61 -13.76
C ARG A 2 -22.12 18.68 -12.83
N LEU A 3 -21.89 18.33 -11.57
CA LEU A 3 -21.16 19.17 -10.63
C LEU A 3 -19.79 19.50 -11.23
N LYS A 4 -19.56 20.76 -11.60
CA LYS A 4 -18.25 21.25 -12.03
C LYS A 4 -17.36 21.37 -10.78
N LEU A 5 -16.78 20.25 -10.34
CA LEU A 5 -15.80 20.24 -9.26
C LEU A 5 -14.57 21.04 -9.67
N SER A 6 -14.07 21.87 -8.78
CA SER A 6 -12.81 22.60 -8.98
C SER A 6 -11.64 21.63 -9.13
N PHE A 7 -10.56 22.04 -9.79
CA PHE A 7 -9.35 21.22 -9.95
C PHE A 7 -8.82 20.73 -8.61
N GLN A 8 -8.84 21.59 -7.59
CA GLN A 8 -8.43 21.25 -6.22
C GLN A 8 -9.21 20.07 -5.65
N ILE A 9 -10.55 20.08 -5.77
CA ILE A 9 -11.40 19.01 -5.24
C ILE A 9 -11.15 17.70 -5.99
N LYS A 10 -10.95 17.75 -7.31
CA LYS A 10 -10.62 16.56 -8.11
C LYS A 10 -9.30 15.94 -7.68
N LEU A 11 -8.26 16.76 -7.51
CA LEU A 11 -6.94 16.31 -7.06
C LEU A 11 -7.03 15.70 -5.66
N PHE A 12 -7.71 16.37 -4.74
CA PHE A 12 -7.94 15.88 -3.39
C PHE A 12 -8.64 14.52 -3.38
N LEU A 13 -9.77 14.39 -4.10
CA LEU A 13 -10.51 13.14 -4.19
C LEU A 13 -9.71 12.01 -4.84
N CYS A 14 -8.91 12.32 -5.86
CA CYS A 14 -8.04 11.33 -6.50
C CYS A 14 -6.97 10.81 -5.54
N LEU A 15 -6.32 11.68 -4.80
CA LEU A 15 -5.30 11.31 -3.80
C LEU A 15 -5.92 10.46 -2.68
N VAL A 16 -7.07 10.86 -2.15
CA VAL A 16 -7.78 10.11 -1.10
C VAL A 16 -8.22 8.74 -1.62
N ALA A 17 -8.83 8.67 -2.81
CA ALA A 17 -9.27 7.40 -3.39
C ALA A 17 -8.10 6.44 -3.63
N PHE A 18 -6.99 6.93 -4.15
CA PHE A 18 -5.78 6.14 -4.37
C PHE A 18 -5.19 5.64 -3.06
N SER A 19 -5.11 6.50 -2.04
CA SER A 19 -4.64 6.12 -0.70
C SER A 19 -5.52 5.07 -0.04
N CYS A 20 -6.85 5.21 -0.14
CA CYS A 20 -7.80 4.20 0.36
C CYS A 20 -7.61 2.85 -0.33
N LEU A 21 -7.45 2.84 -1.66
CA LEU A 21 -7.22 1.62 -2.42
C LEU A 21 -5.92 0.92 -1.97
N LEU A 22 -4.81 1.66 -1.90
CA LEU A 22 -3.53 1.11 -1.49
C LEU A 22 -3.57 0.53 -0.07
N LEU A 23 -4.13 1.28 0.90
CA LEU A 23 -4.21 0.83 2.28
C LEU A 23 -5.12 -0.40 2.44
N THR A 24 -6.22 -0.47 1.68
CA THR A 24 -7.09 -1.64 1.67
C THR A 24 -6.37 -2.87 1.12
N CYS A 25 -5.62 -2.73 0.01
CA CYS A 25 -4.83 -3.81 -0.57
C CYS A 25 -3.74 -4.30 0.39
N ILE A 26 -2.99 -3.37 1.02
CA ILE A 26 -1.94 -3.71 1.98
C ILE A 26 -2.54 -4.39 3.21
N GLY A 27 -3.66 -3.87 3.74
CA GLY A 27 -4.34 -4.45 4.89
C GLY A 27 -4.85 -5.87 4.62
N ALA A 28 -5.48 -6.10 3.48
CA ALA A 28 -5.95 -7.41 3.06
C ALA A 28 -4.79 -8.40 2.89
N TYR A 29 -3.70 -7.99 2.25
CA TYR A 29 -2.50 -8.80 2.09
C TYR A 29 -1.87 -9.16 3.44
N THR A 30 -1.71 -8.20 4.34
CA THR A 30 -1.15 -8.41 5.68
C THR A 30 -2.00 -9.36 6.50
N TYR A 31 -3.34 -9.20 6.45
CA TYR A 31 -4.27 -10.12 7.13
C TYR A 31 -4.13 -11.56 6.62
N TYR A 32 -4.10 -11.74 5.30
CA TYR A 32 -3.95 -13.07 4.68
C TYR A 32 -2.62 -13.75 5.07
N GLN A 33 -1.53 -13.00 5.04
CA GLN A 33 -0.21 -13.51 5.45
C GLN A 33 -0.15 -13.89 6.93
N LEU A 34 -0.74 -13.05 7.79
CA LEU A 34 -0.76 -13.30 9.23
C LEU A 34 -1.59 -14.53 9.58
N ASP A 35 -2.77 -14.69 8.98
CA ASP A 35 -3.62 -15.86 9.18
C ASP A 35 -2.89 -17.16 8.75
N ALA A 36 -2.28 -17.14 7.57
CA ALA A 36 -1.50 -18.27 7.08
C ALA A 36 -0.28 -18.60 7.96
N GLN A 37 0.38 -17.58 8.51
CA GLN A 37 1.51 -17.74 9.42
C GLN A 37 1.05 -18.34 10.75
N LEU A 38 -0.03 -17.82 11.34
CA LEU A 38 -0.58 -18.33 12.60
C LEU A 38 -0.96 -19.81 12.50
N HIS A 39 -1.59 -20.20 11.40
CA HIS A 39 -1.93 -21.62 11.17
C HIS A 39 -0.68 -22.49 11.05
N ARG A 40 0.39 -22.03 10.39
CA ARG A 40 1.65 -22.79 10.29
C ARG A 40 2.34 -22.91 11.65
N ASP A 41 2.43 -21.81 12.39
CA ASP A 41 3.11 -21.76 13.68
C ASP A 41 2.40 -22.62 14.73
N LEU A 42 1.07 -22.53 14.82
CA LEU A 42 0.28 -23.36 15.73
C LEU A 42 0.32 -24.84 15.32
N GLY A 43 0.32 -25.14 14.02
CA GLY A 43 0.48 -26.50 13.52
C GLY A 43 1.83 -27.10 13.88
N ALA A 44 2.92 -26.35 13.71
CA ALA A 44 4.27 -26.76 14.10
C ALA A 44 4.38 -26.96 15.62
N ARG A 45 3.85 -26.04 16.44
CA ARG A 45 3.80 -26.17 17.90
C ARG A 45 3.03 -27.42 18.33
N ALA A 46 1.84 -27.65 17.76
CA ALA A 46 1.07 -28.83 18.05
C ALA A 46 1.84 -30.13 17.72
N GLN A 47 2.62 -30.11 16.61
CA GLN A 47 3.40 -31.26 16.20
C GLN A 47 4.58 -31.53 17.15
N VAL A 48 5.30 -30.48 17.53
CA VAL A 48 6.40 -30.62 18.51
C VAL A 48 5.87 -31.16 19.84
N GLN A 49 4.81 -30.53 20.38
CA GLN A 49 4.21 -30.96 21.64
C GLN A 49 3.68 -32.40 21.56
N ALA A 50 3.00 -32.78 20.48
CA ALA A 50 2.50 -34.14 20.34
C ALA A 50 3.62 -35.19 20.33
N ARG A 51 4.74 -34.89 19.65
CA ARG A 51 5.92 -35.76 19.62
C ARG A 51 6.63 -35.84 20.98
N GLU A 52 6.84 -34.68 21.61
CA GLU A 52 7.46 -34.61 22.94
C GLU A 52 6.66 -35.43 23.98
N ILE A 53 5.33 -35.29 23.99
CA ILE A 53 4.44 -36.03 24.86
C ILE A 53 4.53 -37.55 24.55
N ALA A 54 4.55 -37.92 23.26
CA ALA A 54 4.63 -39.32 22.83
C ALA A 54 5.93 -40.01 23.24
N LEU A 55 7.00 -39.27 23.44
CA LEU A 55 8.34 -39.74 23.85
C LEU A 55 8.51 -39.86 25.37
N ILE A 56 7.55 -39.45 26.21
CA ILE A 56 7.67 -39.50 27.66
C ILE A 56 7.66 -40.96 28.14
N PRO A 57 8.73 -41.51 28.73
CA PRO A 57 8.78 -42.93 29.10
C PRO A 57 7.68 -43.35 30.06
N SER A 58 7.36 -42.50 31.06
CA SER A 58 6.28 -42.79 32.00
C SER A 58 4.89 -42.77 31.38
N LEU A 59 4.69 -42.10 30.23
CA LEU A 59 3.46 -42.17 29.46
C LEU A 59 3.41 -43.46 28.64
N VAL A 60 4.51 -43.85 28.00
CA VAL A 60 4.64 -45.10 27.24
C VAL A 60 4.26 -46.27 28.13
N ASP A 61 4.89 -46.41 29.31
CA ASP A 61 4.56 -47.42 30.32
C ASP A 61 3.08 -47.43 30.72
N ALA A 62 2.50 -46.23 30.95
CA ALA A 62 1.12 -46.09 31.39
C ALA A 62 0.12 -46.46 30.27
N VAL A 63 0.44 -46.18 29.00
CA VAL A 63 -0.37 -46.56 27.84
C VAL A 63 -0.28 -48.07 27.59
N GLU A 64 0.92 -48.66 27.69
CA GLU A 64 1.13 -50.09 27.52
C GLU A 64 0.35 -50.91 28.55
N ASN A 65 0.33 -50.46 29.82
CA ASN A 65 -0.40 -51.10 30.92
C ASN A 65 -1.88 -50.65 30.99
N ASN A 66 -2.35 -49.80 30.08
CA ASN A 66 -3.70 -49.25 30.04
C ASN A 66 -4.12 -48.58 31.38
N ASP A 67 -3.16 -47.94 32.06
CA ASP A 67 -3.35 -47.26 33.35
C ASP A 67 -3.88 -45.82 33.13
N ALA A 68 -5.19 -45.73 33.00
CA ALA A 68 -5.87 -44.43 32.78
C ALA A 68 -5.64 -43.43 33.94
N ALA A 69 -5.47 -43.88 35.16
CA ALA A 69 -5.24 -42.97 36.31
C ALA A 69 -3.86 -42.33 36.25
N ARG A 70 -2.84 -43.13 35.90
CA ARG A 70 -1.47 -42.63 35.72
C ARG A 70 -1.36 -41.72 34.52
N ILE A 71 -2.04 -42.04 33.39
CA ILE A 71 -2.11 -41.17 32.22
C ILE A 71 -2.75 -39.82 32.60
N ALA A 72 -3.88 -39.84 33.31
CA ALA A 72 -4.56 -38.57 33.73
C ALA A 72 -3.69 -37.71 34.63
N ALA A 73 -2.99 -38.32 35.62
CA ALA A 73 -2.08 -37.59 36.52
C ALA A 73 -0.92 -36.92 35.78
N LEU A 74 -0.31 -37.62 34.82
CA LEU A 74 0.75 -37.06 33.96
C LEU A 74 0.23 -35.95 33.07
N MET A 75 -0.87 -36.19 32.36
CA MET A 75 -1.45 -35.23 31.41
C MET A 75 -1.98 -33.97 32.10
N LYS A 76 -2.47 -34.04 33.33
CA LYS A 76 -2.88 -32.87 34.11
C LYS A 76 -1.73 -31.89 34.34
N LYS A 77 -0.52 -32.37 34.61
CA LYS A 77 0.67 -31.53 34.75
C LYS A 77 1.09 -30.90 33.43
N ILE A 78 1.11 -31.68 32.35
CA ILE A 78 1.49 -31.20 31.01
C ILE A 78 0.46 -30.17 30.51
N ARG A 79 -0.84 -30.44 30.70
CA ARG A 79 -1.91 -29.54 30.32
C ARG A 79 -1.82 -28.17 30.99
N ALA A 80 -1.35 -28.12 32.23
CA ALA A 80 -1.19 -26.88 32.99
C ALA A 80 -0.09 -25.95 32.39
N SER A 81 0.89 -26.52 31.69
CA SER A 81 2.00 -25.79 31.05
C SER A 81 1.82 -25.61 29.53
N SER A 82 0.79 -26.24 28.95
CA SER A 82 0.51 -26.20 27.51
C SER A 82 -0.49 -25.09 27.17
N ASP A 83 -0.24 -24.37 26.09
CA ASP A 83 -1.15 -23.39 25.47
C ASP A 83 -2.19 -24.02 24.52
N ALA A 84 -2.09 -25.33 24.27
CA ALA A 84 -3.03 -26.05 23.43
C ALA A 84 -4.46 -25.99 23.98
N SER A 85 -5.47 -25.99 23.11
CA SER A 85 -6.87 -26.02 23.54
C SER A 85 -7.25 -27.34 24.16
N TYR A 86 -6.63 -28.44 23.69
CA TYR A 86 -6.83 -29.79 24.26
C TYR A 86 -5.67 -30.71 23.96
N ILE A 87 -5.53 -31.74 24.84
CA ILE A 87 -4.63 -32.86 24.68
C ILE A 87 -5.45 -34.16 24.86
N VAL A 88 -5.27 -35.11 23.96
CA VAL A 88 -5.95 -36.40 23.96
C VAL A 88 -4.92 -37.50 23.81
N ILE A 89 -5.06 -38.56 24.61
CA ILE A 89 -4.32 -39.78 24.46
C ILE A 89 -5.30 -40.89 24.04
N GLY A 90 -4.95 -41.65 23.03
CA GLY A 90 -5.69 -42.79 22.56
C GLY A 90 -4.85 -44.06 22.58
N ASP A 91 -5.53 -45.22 22.60
CA ASP A 91 -4.92 -46.55 22.48
C ASP A 91 -4.58 -46.90 21.00
N ASN A 92 -4.06 -48.09 20.77
CA ASN A 92 -3.75 -48.64 19.45
C ASN A 92 -5.01 -48.96 18.58
N HIS A 93 -6.21 -48.82 19.13
CA HIS A 93 -7.50 -48.91 18.44
C HIS A 93 -8.14 -47.55 18.24
N ALA A 94 -7.39 -46.48 18.50
CA ALA A 94 -7.85 -45.08 18.46
C ALA A 94 -9.07 -44.83 19.39
N ARG A 95 -9.09 -45.40 20.58
CA ARG A 95 -10.07 -45.14 21.63
C ARG A 95 -9.46 -44.21 22.68
N HIS A 96 -10.25 -43.30 23.23
CA HIS A 96 -9.79 -42.35 24.23
C HIS A 96 -9.36 -43.02 25.53
N LEU A 97 -8.08 -42.88 25.91
CA LEU A 97 -7.55 -43.19 27.23
C LEU A 97 -7.56 -41.94 28.13
N TYR A 98 -7.43 -40.75 27.53
CA TYR A 98 -7.49 -39.49 28.22
C TYR A 98 -8.01 -38.40 27.28
N HIS A 99 -8.77 -37.44 27.84
CA HIS A 99 -9.20 -36.20 27.14
C HIS A 99 -9.20 -35.05 28.12
N SER A 100 -8.40 -33.98 27.86
CA SER A 100 -8.23 -32.86 28.80
C SER A 100 -9.48 -32.06 29.10
N GLU A 101 -10.47 -32.07 28.20
CA GLU A 101 -11.68 -31.25 28.33
C GLU A 101 -12.95 -32.09 28.62
N TYR A 102 -12.93 -33.40 28.36
CA TYR A 102 -14.13 -34.26 28.50
C TYR A 102 -13.78 -35.64 29.04
N GLU A 103 -13.90 -35.82 30.36
CA GLU A 103 -13.67 -37.12 31.01
C GLU A 103 -14.67 -38.19 30.57
N GLY A 104 -15.90 -37.83 30.23
CA GLY A 104 -16.95 -38.77 29.77
C GLY A 104 -16.71 -39.41 28.39
N ARG A 105 -15.59 -39.13 27.73
CA ARG A 105 -15.23 -39.75 26.45
C ARG A 105 -14.29 -40.96 26.54
N LEU A 106 -13.89 -41.35 27.74
CA LEU A 106 -13.03 -42.52 27.94
C LEU A 106 -13.62 -43.75 27.27
N GLY A 107 -12.80 -44.54 26.56
CA GLY A 107 -13.19 -45.72 25.82
C GLY A 107 -13.95 -45.50 24.51
N THR A 108 -14.38 -44.25 24.22
CA THR A 108 -15.07 -43.95 22.94
C THR A 108 -14.06 -43.77 21.80
N PRO A 109 -14.44 -44.02 20.54
CA PRO A 109 -13.54 -43.84 19.39
C PRO A 109 -13.12 -42.36 19.22
N MET A 110 -11.85 -42.12 18.87
CA MET A 110 -11.33 -40.79 18.51
C MET A 110 -11.91 -40.39 17.17
N ILE A 111 -12.57 -39.21 17.15
CA ILE A 111 -13.22 -38.69 15.95
C ILE A 111 -12.21 -37.90 15.11
N GLY A 112 -12.31 -38.01 13.74
CA GLY A 112 -11.58 -37.12 12.84
C GLY A 112 -11.01 -37.74 11.59
N GLY A 113 -11.07 -39.06 11.43
CA GLY A 113 -10.75 -39.76 10.18
C GLY A 113 -9.27 -39.88 9.79
N ASP A 114 -8.37 -39.34 10.63
CA ASP A 114 -6.92 -39.26 10.41
C ASP A 114 -6.11 -40.19 11.35
N ASN A 115 -6.79 -41.11 12.05
CA ASN A 115 -6.13 -42.02 13.00
C ASN A 115 -5.33 -43.12 12.29
N LYS A 116 -5.76 -43.56 11.11
CA LYS A 116 -5.14 -44.66 10.37
C LYS A 116 -3.66 -44.36 10.06
N GLU A 117 -3.36 -43.16 9.53
CA GLU A 117 -1.99 -42.82 9.20
C GLU A 117 -1.08 -42.74 10.44
N VAL A 118 -1.64 -42.35 11.59
CA VAL A 118 -0.89 -42.31 12.86
C VAL A 118 -0.62 -43.73 13.38
N LEU A 119 -1.58 -44.63 13.25
CA LEU A 119 -1.40 -46.03 13.60
C LEU A 119 -0.40 -46.76 12.68
N GLU A 120 -0.15 -46.22 11.48
CA GLU A 120 0.93 -46.65 10.58
C GLU A 120 2.31 -46.01 10.96
N GLY A 121 2.40 -45.29 12.07
CA GLY A 121 3.65 -44.70 12.57
C GLY A 121 3.94 -43.27 12.07
N LYS A 122 3.02 -42.59 11.35
CA LYS A 122 3.22 -41.29 10.81
C LYS A 122 2.70 -40.18 11.75
N SER A 123 3.45 -39.09 11.93
CA SER A 123 2.94 -37.91 12.57
C SER A 123 2.28 -36.97 11.54
N ILE A 124 1.09 -36.49 11.83
CA ILE A 124 0.29 -35.66 10.90
C ILE A 124 -0.15 -34.36 11.52
N ILE A 125 -0.35 -33.35 10.68
CA ILE A 125 -1.05 -32.09 11.02
C ILE A 125 -2.31 -32.03 10.16
N SER A 126 -3.45 -31.77 10.77
CA SER A 126 -4.72 -31.67 10.06
C SER A 126 -5.65 -30.61 10.65
N ILE A 127 -6.49 -30.02 9.79
CA ILE A 127 -7.62 -29.18 10.21
C ILE A 127 -8.87 -30.00 9.99
N ARG A 128 -9.51 -30.45 11.06
CA ARG A 128 -10.68 -31.32 10.98
C ARG A 128 -11.70 -31.00 12.07
N LYS A 129 -12.96 -31.36 11.81
CA LYS A 129 -14.00 -31.30 12.84
C LYS A 129 -13.82 -32.52 13.76
N GLY A 130 -13.51 -32.23 15.01
CA GLY A 130 -13.42 -33.21 16.09
C GLY A 130 -14.64 -33.18 16.99
N GLY A 131 -14.54 -33.87 18.14
CA GLY A 131 -15.65 -33.94 19.12
C GLY A 131 -16.00 -32.62 19.79
N ILE A 132 -15.10 -31.65 19.82
CA ILE A 132 -15.27 -30.33 20.46
C ILE A 132 -15.30 -29.17 19.44
N GLY A 133 -15.33 -29.48 18.14
CA GLY A 133 -15.38 -28.47 17.10
C GLY A 133 -14.29 -28.66 16.02
N VAL A 134 -14.21 -27.68 15.15
CA VAL A 134 -13.12 -27.62 14.15
C VAL A 134 -11.84 -27.21 14.87
N SER A 135 -10.77 -27.97 14.67
CA SER A 135 -9.46 -27.69 15.27
C SER A 135 -8.32 -27.94 14.29
N LEU A 136 -7.29 -27.12 14.41
CA LEU A 136 -5.95 -27.38 13.91
C LEU A 136 -5.29 -28.31 14.94
N ARG A 137 -4.88 -29.48 14.53
CA ARG A 137 -4.32 -30.48 15.43
C ARG A 137 -3.16 -31.22 14.81
N SER A 138 -2.27 -31.66 15.65
CA SER A 138 -1.28 -32.69 15.30
C SER A 138 -1.52 -33.94 16.07
N LYS A 139 -1.26 -35.09 15.42
CA LYS A 139 -1.25 -36.39 16.02
C LYS A 139 0.10 -37.05 15.82
N ALA A 140 0.61 -37.71 16.86
CA ALA A 140 1.84 -38.44 16.86
C ALA A 140 1.63 -39.84 17.45
N PRO A 141 2.29 -40.87 16.92
CA PRO A 141 2.22 -42.23 17.44
C PRO A 141 3.03 -42.33 18.76
N ILE A 142 2.50 -43.09 19.71
CA ILE A 142 3.25 -43.53 20.88
C ILE A 142 3.83 -44.90 20.51
N LEU A 143 5.15 -45.03 20.63
CA LEU A 143 5.87 -46.24 20.26
C LEU A 143 6.37 -46.99 21.51
N ASP A 144 6.32 -48.31 21.48
CA ASP A 144 6.98 -49.18 22.45
C ASP A 144 8.50 -49.30 22.18
N GLU A 145 9.22 -50.03 23.03
CA GLU A 145 10.66 -50.32 22.86
C GLU A 145 10.98 -51.07 21.54
N ASN A 146 9.99 -51.73 20.94
CA ASN A 146 10.12 -52.45 19.69
C ASN A 146 9.66 -51.64 18.45
N ASN A 147 9.47 -50.33 18.62
CA ASN A 147 8.95 -49.42 17.58
C ASN A 147 7.54 -49.76 17.07
N ARG A 148 6.71 -50.45 17.85
CA ARG A 148 5.31 -50.70 17.53
C ARG A 148 4.44 -49.59 18.08
N VAL A 149 3.41 -49.22 17.31
CA VAL A 149 2.46 -48.17 17.75
C VAL A 149 1.52 -48.77 18.82
N ILE A 150 1.62 -48.28 20.05
CA ILE A 150 0.77 -48.65 21.19
C ILE A 150 -0.31 -47.61 21.50
N GLY A 151 -0.21 -46.42 20.93
CA GLY A 151 -1.19 -45.38 21.16
C GLY A 151 -0.99 -44.11 20.29
N ILE A 152 -1.83 -43.15 20.53
CA ILE A 152 -1.86 -41.89 19.78
C ILE A 152 -1.88 -40.71 20.76
N VAL A 153 -1.01 -39.73 20.57
CA VAL A 153 -1.13 -38.39 21.17
C VAL A 153 -1.78 -37.46 20.15
N SER A 154 -2.79 -36.71 20.57
CA SER A 154 -3.36 -35.61 19.77
C SER A 154 -3.35 -34.32 20.55
N VAL A 155 -2.68 -33.31 20.01
CA VAL A 155 -2.63 -31.92 20.54
C VAL A 155 -3.33 -31.01 19.56
N GLY A 156 -4.27 -30.18 20.02
CA GLY A 156 -5.05 -29.34 19.13
C GLY A 156 -5.38 -27.96 19.65
N TYR A 157 -5.53 -27.03 18.70
CA TYR A 157 -6.00 -25.67 18.89
C TYR A 157 -7.36 -25.52 18.24
N LEU A 158 -8.38 -25.15 19.01
CA LEU A 158 -9.73 -24.91 18.50
C LEU A 158 -9.74 -23.69 17.56
N LYS A 159 -10.53 -23.78 16.51
CA LYS A 159 -10.70 -22.65 15.57
C LYS A 159 -11.16 -21.38 16.29
N SER A 160 -12.07 -21.49 17.26
CA SER A 160 -12.51 -20.34 18.07
C SER A 160 -11.38 -19.65 18.84
N HIS A 161 -10.38 -20.42 19.31
CA HIS A 161 -9.19 -19.87 19.95
C HIS A 161 -8.32 -19.11 18.95
N ILE A 162 -8.12 -19.67 17.76
CA ILE A 162 -7.37 -19.08 16.66
C ILE A 162 -8.06 -17.79 16.19
N ASP A 163 -9.39 -17.82 16.02
CA ASP A 163 -10.20 -16.67 15.61
C ASP A 163 -10.12 -15.51 16.63
N ASN A 164 -10.08 -15.82 17.93
CA ASN A 164 -9.91 -14.82 18.99
C ASN A 164 -8.51 -14.16 18.97
N LEU A 165 -7.45 -14.93 18.71
CA LEU A 165 -6.11 -14.39 18.53
C LEU A 165 -6.05 -13.47 17.30
N ASN A 166 -6.63 -13.91 16.19
CA ASN A 166 -6.73 -13.13 14.97
C ASN A 166 -7.54 -11.84 15.15
N ALA A 167 -8.66 -11.87 15.89
CA ALA A 167 -9.53 -10.72 16.12
C ALA A 167 -8.78 -9.56 16.81
N ARG A 168 -7.94 -9.86 17.81
CA ARG A 168 -7.14 -8.83 18.50
C ARG A 168 -6.15 -8.17 17.55
N THR A 169 -5.45 -8.95 16.75
CA THR A 169 -4.49 -8.43 15.77
C THR A 169 -5.20 -7.67 14.63
N LEU A 170 -6.35 -8.17 14.19
CA LEU A 170 -7.19 -7.49 13.21
C LEU A 170 -7.63 -6.09 13.69
N THR A 171 -8.01 -5.97 14.97
CA THR A 171 -8.37 -4.66 15.56
C THR A 171 -7.18 -3.69 15.54
N GLN A 172 -5.97 -4.16 15.80
CA GLN A 172 -4.76 -3.34 15.73
C GLN A 172 -4.43 -2.90 14.29
N ILE A 173 -4.57 -3.81 13.32
CA ILE A 173 -4.38 -3.51 11.89
C ILE A 173 -5.39 -2.46 11.44
N ILE A 174 -6.68 -2.65 11.74
CA ILE A 174 -7.74 -1.68 11.38
C ILE A 174 -7.45 -0.32 12.03
N GLY A 175 -7.09 -0.29 13.31
CA GLY A 175 -6.76 0.95 14.01
C GLY A 175 -5.58 1.70 13.36
N SER A 176 -4.53 1.00 12.96
CA SER A 176 -3.39 1.61 12.27
C SER A 176 -3.74 2.12 10.87
N ILE A 177 -4.58 1.41 10.12
CA ILE A 177 -5.09 1.85 8.81
C ILE A 177 -5.92 3.12 8.96
N VAL A 178 -6.83 3.17 9.93
CA VAL A 178 -7.67 4.36 10.19
C VAL A 178 -6.80 5.57 10.56
N LEU A 179 -5.80 5.40 11.41
CA LEU A 179 -4.87 6.46 11.77
C LEU A 179 -4.11 6.99 10.55
N LEU A 180 -3.59 6.09 9.71
CA LEU A 180 -2.92 6.43 8.45
C LEU A 180 -3.85 7.16 7.48
N LEU A 181 -5.10 6.73 7.35
CA LEU A 181 -6.10 7.40 6.50
C LEU A 181 -6.37 8.83 6.97
N ILE A 182 -6.50 9.05 8.28
CA ILE A 182 -6.67 10.39 8.84
C ILE A 182 -5.45 11.27 8.52
N ALA A 183 -4.23 10.75 8.71
CA ALA A 183 -3.00 11.49 8.40
C ALA A 183 -2.91 11.83 6.90
N LEU A 184 -3.21 10.89 6.02
CA LEU A 184 -3.22 11.09 4.56
C LEU A 184 -4.33 12.06 4.12
N PHE A 185 -5.49 12.03 4.77
CA PHE A 185 -6.56 12.98 4.51
C PHE A 185 -6.14 14.41 4.85
N VAL A 186 -5.54 14.62 6.03
CA VAL A 186 -5.01 15.93 6.45
C VAL A 186 -3.91 16.40 5.51
N PHE A 187 -2.97 15.51 5.18
CA PHE A 187 -1.88 15.83 4.24
C PHE A 187 -2.41 16.21 2.85
N SER A 188 -3.34 15.44 2.29
CA SER A 188 -3.96 15.71 0.99
C SER A 188 -4.70 17.05 0.99
N TRP A 189 -5.41 17.37 2.08
CA TRP A 189 -6.09 18.66 2.24
C TRP A 189 -5.12 19.82 2.29
N LEU A 190 -4.03 19.72 3.08
CA LEU A 190 -2.99 20.74 3.16
C LEU A 190 -2.28 20.93 1.82
N LEU A 191 -1.92 19.84 1.15
CA LEU A 191 -1.27 19.87 -0.17
C LEU A 191 -2.17 20.56 -1.20
N SER A 192 -3.44 20.16 -1.26
CA SER A 192 -4.42 20.74 -2.17
C SER A 192 -4.62 22.22 -1.95
N LYS A 193 -4.66 22.67 -0.68
CA LYS A 193 -4.76 24.09 -0.30
C LYS A 193 -3.49 24.86 -0.68
N ASN A 194 -2.30 24.29 -0.46
CA ASN A 194 -1.03 24.91 -0.78
C ASN A 194 -0.85 25.09 -2.30
N LEU A 195 -1.18 24.09 -3.09
CA LEU A 195 -1.13 24.18 -4.55
C LEU A 195 -2.05 25.29 -5.08
N LYS A 196 -3.27 25.38 -4.58
CA LYS A 196 -4.17 26.46 -4.96
C LYS A 196 -3.61 27.85 -4.62
N ARG A 197 -2.95 27.98 -3.46
CA ARG A 197 -2.30 29.23 -3.05
C ARG A 197 -1.14 29.61 -3.98
N GLN A 198 -0.32 28.65 -4.41
CA GLN A 198 0.78 28.86 -5.35
C GLN A 198 0.30 29.27 -6.75
N MET A 199 -0.90 28.85 -7.14
CA MET A 199 -1.53 29.20 -8.42
C MET A 199 -2.35 30.50 -8.33
N PHE A 200 -2.05 31.40 -7.38
CA PHE A 200 -2.75 32.67 -7.20
C PHE A 200 -4.29 32.53 -7.13
N TRP A 201 -4.78 31.40 -6.58
CA TRP A 201 -6.21 31.05 -6.51
C TRP A 201 -6.90 30.82 -7.85
N LEU A 202 -6.16 30.88 -8.97
CA LEU A 202 -6.68 30.62 -10.31
C LEU A 202 -6.72 29.13 -10.62
N GLU A 203 -7.72 28.73 -11.39
CA GLU A 203 -7.74 27.36 -11.95
C GLU A 203 -6.83 27.30 -13.18
N PRO A 204 -6.24 26.11 -13.52
CA PRO A 204 -5.39 25.95 -14.71
C PRO A 204 -6.04 26.43 -16.01
N LYS A 205 -7.36 26.34 -16.11
CA LYS A 205 -8.13 26.84 -17.26
C LYS A 205 -8.17 28.36 -17.32
N GLU A 206 -8.26 29.02 -16.18
CA GLU A 206 -8.27 30.49 -16.08
C GLU A 206 -6.92 31.05 -16.46
N ILE A 207 -5.82 30.40 -15.99
CA ILE A 207 -4.46 30.76 -16.40
C ILE A 207 -4.29 30.61 -17.91
N ALA A 208 -4.75 29.49 -18.49
CA ALA A 208 -4.69 29.29 -19.94
C ALA A 208 -5.53 30.32 -20.71
N LEU A 209 -6.68 30.74 -20.16
CA LEU A 209 -7.50 31.79 -20.75
C LEU A 209 -6.81 33.15 -20.70
N LEU A 210 -6.23 33.53 -19.56
CA LEU A 210 -5.48 34.80 -19.41
C LEU A 210 -4.31 34.86 -20.40
N VAL A 211 -3.54 33.79 -20.54
CA VAL A 211 -2.44 33.74 -21.53
C VAL A 211 -2.96 33.91 -22.97
N ARG A 212 -4.09 33.26 -23.29
CA ARG A 212 -4.72 33.44 -24.63
C ARG A 212 -5.22 34.86 -24.85
N GLN A 213 -5.85 35.45 -23.83
CA GLN A 213 -6.32 36.84 -23.90
C GLN A 213 -5.16 37.79 -24.08
N GLN A 214 -4.07 37.66 -23.30
CA GLN A 214 -2.87 38.49 -23.45
C GLN A 214 -2.28 38.37 -24.87
N LYS A 215 -2.18 37.13 -25.40
CA LYS A 215 -1.68 36.93 -26.76
C LYS A 215 -2.61 37.56 -27.80
N ALA A 216 -3.93 37.38 -27.67
CA ALA A 216 -4.88 38.00 -28.58
C ALA A 216 -4.85 39.54 -28.54
N LEU A 217 -4.68 40.14 -27.38
CA LEU A 217 -4.52 41.57 -27.25
C LEU A 217 -3.27 42.08 -27.97
N LEU A 218 -2.11 41.41 -27.78
CA LEU A 218 -0.88 41.80 -28.48
C LEU A 218 -1.00 41.64 -30.01
N GLU A 219 -1.69 40.62 -30.50
CA GLU A 219 -1.91 40.40 -31.93
C GLU A 219 -2.96 41.35 -32.52
N ALA A 220 -3.85 41.94 -31.72
CA ALA A 220 -4.87 42.90 -32.14
C ALA A 220 -4.34 44.36 -32.20
N ILE A 221 -3.17 44.62 -31.66
CA ILE A 221 -2.54 45.95 -31.72
C ILE A 221 -1.97 46.18 -33.14
N TYR A 222 -2.33 47.28 -33.76
CA TYR A 222 -1.81 47.65 -35.09
C TYR A 222 -0.36 48.16 -35.06
N GLU A 223 0.14 48.52 -33.90
CA GLU A 223 1.55 48.91 -33.72
C GLU A 223 2.41 47.65 -33.59
N GLY A 224 3.62 47.69 -34.15
CA GLY A 224 4.60 46.63 -34.02
C GLY A 224 5.14 46.55 -32.60
N VAL A 225 4.86 45.45 -31.90
CA VAL A 225 5.34 45.18 -30.52
C VAL A 225 6.35 44.05 -30.53
N ILE A 226 7.53 44.31 -29.97
CA ILE A 226 8.60 43.34 -29.75
C ILE A 226 9.03 43.46 -28.29
N ALA A 227 8.93 42.34 -27.54
CA ALA A 227 9.52 42.27 -26.22
C ALA A 227 10.80 41.42 -26.23
N ILE A 228 11.81 41.87 -25.50
CA ILE A 228 13.13 41.23 -25.41
C ILE A 228 13.47 40.96 -23.95
N ASP A 229 14.32 39.96 -23.72
CA ASP A 229 14.89 39.71 -22.40
C ASP A 229 16.14 40.57 -22.15
N PRO A 230 16.70 40.57 -20.93
CA PRO A 230 17.95 41.32 -20.64
C PRO A 230 19.15 40.87 -21.46
N GLN A 231 19.10 39.68 -22.09
CA GLN A 231 20.11 39.17 -23.00
C GLN A 231 19.82 39.52 -24.46
N MET A 232 18.90 40.48 -24.68
CA MET A 232 18.51 40.99 -26.02
C MET A 232 17.90 39.90 -26.93
N ARG A 233 17.26 38.84 -26.37
CA ARG A 233 16.57 37.81 -27.12
C ARG A 233 15.08 38.10 -27.19
N ILE A 234 14.50 37.79 -28.34
CA ILE A 234 13.07 38.02 -28.57
C ILE A 234 12.22 37.09 -27.72
N ILE A 235 11.44 37.65 -26.78
CA ILE A 235 10.44 36.93 -25.96
C ILE A 235 9.13 36.84 -26.70
N THR A 236 8.69 37.92 -27.34
CA THR A 236 7.46 37.99 -28.11
C THR A 236 7.56 38.99 -29.25
N ILE A 237 6.83 38.73 -30.33
CA ILE A 237 6.71 39.62 -31.49
C ILE A 237 5.31 39.46 -32.05
N ASN A 238 4.55 40.55 -32.18
CA ASN A 238 3.19 40.51 -32.71
C ASN A 238 3.17 40.51 -34.25
N HIS A 239 1.99 40.32 -34.83
CA HIS A 239 1.81 40.24 -36.27
C HIS A 239 2.24 41.57 -36.93
N ALA A 240 1.79 42.71 -36.39
CA ALA A 240 2.09 44.03 -36.94
C ALA A 240 3.59 44.31 -37.00
N ALA A 241 4.38 43.91 -35.98
CA ALA A 241 5.84 44.04 -36.02
C ALA A 241 6.49 43.26 -37.13
N ARG A 242 5.98 42.03 -37.37
CA ARG A 242 6.50 41.17 -38.46
C ARG A 242 6.18 41.73 -39.85
N GLU A 243 4.98 42.25 -40.04
CA GLU A 243 4.61 42.92 -41.27
C GLU A 243 5.37 44.21 -41.50
N LEU A 244 5.44 45.11 -40.49
CA LEU A 244 6.17 46.35 -40.59
C LEU A 244 7.66 46.17 -40.89
N LEU A 245 8.26 45.09 -40.41
CA LEU A 245 9.69 44.80 -40.56
C LEU A 245 10.00 43.81 -41.69
N ASP A 246 8.98 43.43 -42.46
CA ASP A 246 9.08 42.48 -43.59
C ASP A 246 9.70 41.14 -43.20
N LEU A 247 9.33 40.62 -42.01
CA LEU A 247 9.83 39.36 -41.48
C LEU A 247 8.94 38.21 -41.92
N HIS A 248 9.33 37.47 -42.93
CA HIS A 248 8.53 36.36 -43.51
C HIS A 248 8.50 35.08 -42.65
N GLN A 249 9.34 35.03 -41.60
CA GLN A 249 9.38 33.87 -40.70
C GLN A 249 8.20 33.90 -39.71
N PRO A 250 7.63 32.74 -39.37
CA PRO A 250 6.62 32.65 -38.32
C PRO A 250 7.21 33.07 -36.97
N ALA A 251 6.39 33.67 -36.08
CA ALA A 251 6.83 34.14 -34.76
C ALA A 251 7.63 33.07 -33.97
N ALA A 252 7.21 31.80 -34.05
CA ALA A 252 7.88 30.67 -33.37
C ALA A 252 9.37 30.49 -33.80
N GLY A 253 9.72 30.84 -35.02
CA GLY A 253 11.10 30.76 -35.53
C GLY A 253 11.98 31.95 -35.12
N LEU A 254 11.37 33.01 -34.58
CA LEU A 254 12.05 34.22 -34.14
C LEU A 254 12.27 34.30 -32.65
N LEU A 255 11.45 33.57 -31.88
CA LEU A 255 11.54 33.53 -30.40
C LEU A 255 12.87 32.93 -29.94
N GLY A 256 13.48 33.55 -28.91
CA GLY A 256 14.76 33.16 -28.33
C GLY A 256 15.99 33.57 -29.13
N ARG A 257 15.84 34.11 -30.34
CA ARG A 257 16.96 34.60 -31.12
C ARG A 257 17.39 35.98 -30.66
N PRO A 258 18.67 36.32 -30.73
CA PRO A 258 19.15 37.69 -30.47
C PRO A 258 18.45 38.66 -31.45
N ILE A 259 17.97 39.77 -30.94
CA ILE A 259 17.24 40.73 -31.78
C ILE A 259 18.11 41.31 -32.91
N GLY A 260 19.42 41.46 -32.68
CA GLY A 260 20.38 41.97 -33.66
C GLY A 260 20.60 41.03 -34.87
N ASP A 261 20.30 39.72 -34.71
CA ASP A 261 20.36 38.72 -35.80
C ASP A 261 19.13 38.76 -36.71
N VAL A 262 18.02 39.34 -36.19
CA VAL A 262 16.73 39.37 -36.87
C VAL A 262 16.43 40.76 -37.45
N ILE A 263 16.84 41.80 -36.76
CA ILE A 263 16.55 43.19 -37.09
C ILE A 263 17.84 44.00 -37.10
N GLN A 264 18.16 44.57 -38.23
CA GLN A 264 19.26 45.51 -38.35
C GLN A 264 18.75 46.90 -37.98
N ALA A 265 19.15 47.39 -36.82
CA ALA A 265 18.86 48.75 -36.36
C ALA A 265 20.10 49.65 -36.37
N GLN A 266 19.90 50.95 -36.21
CA GLN A 266 21.02 51.87 -35.95
C GLN A 266 21.76 51.43 -34.67
N PRO A 267 23.12 51.41 -34.65
CA PRO A 267 23.90 50.87 -33.54
C PRO A 267 23.53 51.43 -32.17
N ASN A 268 23.16 52.70 -32.11
CA ASN A 268 22.83 53.37 -30.85
C ASN A 268 21.46 52.98 -30.27
N PHE A 269 20.52 52.44 -31.09
CA PHE A 269 19.18 52.10 -30.61
C PHE A 269 19.21 50.94 -29.64
N PHE A 270 19.89 49.83 -30.00
CA PHE A 270 20.00 48.65 -29.15
C PHE A 270 20.99 48.88 -27.99
N ALA A 271 22.05 49.65 -28.18
CA ALA A 271 22.98 50.00 -27.10
C ALA A 271 22.28 50.80 -25.98
N ALA A 272 21.42 51.73 -26.35
CA ALA A 272 20.63 52.49 -25.38
C ALA A 272 19.55 51.64 -24.69
N ALA A 273 19.01 50.59 -25.38
CA ALA A 273 18.12 49.61 -24.77
C ALA A 273 18.82 48.79 -23.69
N GLN A 274 20.06 48.37 -23.89
CA GLN A 274 20.88 47.69 -22.89
C GLN A 274 21.18 48.56 -21.66
N LEU A 275 21.19 49.85 -21.79
CA LEU A 275 21.39 50.81 -20.69
C LEU A 275 20.09 51.18 -19.96
N GLY A 276 18.93 50.57 -20.35
CA GLY A 276 17.63 50.86 -19.74
C GLY A 276 17.16 52.28 -19.96
N GLN A 277 17.53 52.90 -21.05
CA GLN A 277 17.10 54.28 -21.38
C GLN A 277 15.80 54.23 -22.17
N ASP A 278 14.74 54.82 -21.64
CA ASP A 278 13.47 54.95 -22.34
C ASP A 278 13.56 56.03 -23.42
N THR A 279 12.95 55.78 -24.56
CA THR A 279 12.79 56.81 -25.62
C THR A 279 11.36 56.72 -26.18
N HIS A 280 10.82 57.89 -26.54
CA HIS A 280 9.50 58.00 -27.13
C HIS A 280 9.61 58.64 -28.50
N ASP A 281 8.87 58.11 -29.48
CA ASP A 281 8.70 58.64 -30.82
C ASP A 281 10.01 58.99 -31.56
N GLU A 282 11.06 58.14 -31.37
CA GLU A 282 12.31 58.26 -32.09
C GLU A 282 12.16 57.74 -33.51
N VAL A 283 12.58 58.53 -34.51
CA VAL A 283 12.58 58.08 -35.91
C VAL A 283 13.80 57.20 -36.14
N CYS A 284 13.54 55.89 -36.25
CA CYS A 284 14.58 54.91 -36.43
C CYS A 284 14.45 54.21 -37.78
N ARG A 285 15.55 53.61 -38.24
CA ARG A 285 15.55 52.73 -39.41
C ARG A 285 15.85 51.31 -38.97
N PHE A 286 14.85 50.44 -39.19
CA PHE A 286 15.00 49.01 -38.99
C PHE A 286 14.97 48.28 -40.34
N ASN A 287 15.99 47.48 -40.63
CA ASN A 287 16.19 46.88 -41.94
C ASN A 287 16.15 47.98 -43.04
N HIS A 288 15.16 47.96 -43.88
CA HIS A 288 14.96 48.93 -44.97
C HIS A 288 13.79 49.88 -44.71
N VAL A 289 13.11 49.78 -43.57
CA VAL A 289 11.91 50.51 -43.21
C VAL A 289 12.21 51.62 -42.23
N ARG A 290 11.68 52.83 -42.49
CA ARG A 290 11.72 53.95 -41.53
C ARG A 290 10.47 53.85 -40.65
N VAL A 291 10.63 53.77 -39.36
CA VAL A 291 9.57 53.69 -38.38
C VAL A 291 9.77 54.68 -37.26
N ILE A 292 8.69 55.06 -36.61
CA ILE A 292 8.71 55.79 -35.33
C ILE A 292 8.68 54.70 -34.24
N ALA A 293 9.68 54.62 -33.41
CA ALA A 293 9.81 53.60 -32.39
C ALA A 293 9.88 54.22 -31.00
N SER A 294 9.15 53.65 -30.09
CA SER A 294 9.26 53.95 -28.65
C SER A 294 9.84 52.72 -27.95
N ARG A 295 10.64 52.96 -26.93
CA ARG A 295 11.28 51.95 -26.11
C ARG A 295 10.98 52.25 -24.65
N VAL A 296 10.47 51.25 -23.92
CA VAL A 296 10.06 51.35 -22.52
C VAL A 296 10.74 50.24 -21.72
#